data_671e7be67c4d16f51b92ed590645b4a2
#
_entry.id   671e7be67c4d16f51b92ed590645b4a2
#
_cell.length_a   1.000
_cell.length_b   1.000
_cell.length_c   1.000
_cell.angle_alpha   90.00
_cell.angle_beta   90.00
_cell.angle_gamma   90.00
#
_symmetry.space_group_name_H-M   'P 1'
#
loop_
_entity.id
_entity.type
_entity.pdbx_description
1 polymer ?
#
loop_
_entity_poly.entity_id
_entity_poly.type
_entity_poly.pdbx_seq_one_letter_code
_entity_poly.pdbx_strand_id
1 'polypeptide(L)'
;MLSFFPTPYPDELWYSVIARYHTHSGALSWQATMKALFGNAPDTDVGSFFPNGSIHKILEQLPPGFLSAQEVALQHTLLPFLMRFQPADRKTAILEAFLSGEDMRPRYLRATRDIKPRSMRYCPICVREDTQTYGEPYWHREHQIGLMPLCPRHRCRLRDKPIPNTRPLGAQYLPLDGQDWAEPDYGALEYETALTGTLYAYLTMLYDLSPNREADNLARTTENAGLLSEDSIRKQAFNTEKLYAALVDKYGHELVKHYFGDHITKAHALRLRHYLIYSAEEYALLTVMLGQGPEVLFSQEQVPLTLETRMRGLAASHVIRDKASIAKLLGIRADRLLPYAKRFGVAPFWPQSGSQKQVQERQTYTVTIHLSPMERVELDAFMSEQGMGAYSHALRYFMEAGLRRWREGGWP
;
A
#
# COMPACT_ATOMS: atom_id res chain seq x y z
N MET A 1 18.51 -27.20 28.23
CA MET A 1 17.44 -27.75 27.37
C MET A 1 16.12 -27.64 28.13
N LEU A 2 15.09 -27.07 27.53
CA LEU A 2 13.76 -27.03 28.11
C LEU A 2 13.13 -28.41 28.05
N SER A 3 12.42 -28.80 29.13
CA SER A 3 11.69 -30.06 29.18
C SER A 3 10.41 -30.07 28.34
N PHE A 4 9.91 -28.86 28.05
CA PHE A 4 8.71 -28.61 27.29
C PHE A 4 8.81 -27.23 26.63
N PHE A 5 8.27 -27.08 25.43
CA PHE A 5 7.99 -25.80 24.78
C PHE A 5 6.81 -25.98 23.81
N PRO A 6 5.80 -25.12 23.82
CA PRO A 6 4.64 -25.29 22.95
C PRO A 6 5.00 -25.07 21.49
N THR A 7 4.50 -25.91 20.60
CA THR A 7 4.54 -25.65 19.17
C THR A 7 3.69 -24.41 18.87
N PRO A 8 4.23 -23.42 18.14
CA PRO A 8 3.43 -22.26 17.74
C PRO A 8 2.25 -22.66 16.87
N TYR A 9 1.11 -22.01 17.07
CA TYR A 9 -0.07 -22.15 16.23
C TYR A 9 0.05 -21.28 14.95
N PRO A 10 -0.77 -21.53 13.93
CA PRO A 10 -0.76 -20.71 12.71
C PRO A 10 -1.02 -19.22 13.02
N ASP A 11 -0.15 -18.35 12.52
CA ASP A 11 -0.19 -16.89 12.75
C ASP A 11 -0.16 -16.48 14.22
N GLU A 12 0.29 -17.34 15.12
CA GLU A 12 0.42 -17.02 16.53
C GLU A 12 1.55 -16.02 16.76
N LEU A 13 1.26 -14.95 17.51
CA LEU A 13 2.27 -13.99 17.92
C LEU A 13 3.29 -14.64 18.87
N TRP A 14 4.59 -14.39 18.69
CA TRP A 14 5.63 -14.95 19.57
C TRP A 14 5.38 -14.69 21.05
N TYR A 15 4.86 -13.51 21.37
CA TYR A 15 4.39 -13.19 22.73
C TYR A 15 3.38 -14.22 23.27
N SER A 16 2.45 -14.66 22.42
CA SER A 16 1.42 -15.66 22.78
C SER A 16 2.05 -17.02 23.08
N VAL A 17 3.01 -17.46 22.26
CA VAL A 17 3.73 -18.72 22.48
C VAL A 17 4.38 -18.75 23.86
N ILE A 18 4.98 -17.62 24.28
CA ILE A 18 5.60 -17.51 25.61
C ILE A 18 4.55 -17.47 26.73
N ALA A 19 3.41 -16.81 26.50
CA ALA A 19 2.30 -16.81 27.46
C ALA A 19 1.74 -18.22 27.67
N ARG A 20 1.58 -19.01 26.60
CA ARG A 20 1.17 -20.42 26.67
C ARG A 20 2.24 -21.28 27.35
N TYR A 21 3.52 -21.04 27.06
CA TYR A 21 4.58 -21.73 27.82
C TYR A 21 4.47 -21.49 29.32
N HIS A 22 4.24 -20.24 29.75
CA HIS A 22 4.02 -19.94 31.18
C HIS A 22 2.87 -20.75 31.77
N THR A 23 1.71 -20.73 31.09
CA THR A 23 0.52 -21.43 31.54
C THR A 23 0.75 -22.94 31.63
N HIS A 24 1.35 -23.54 30.59
CA HIS A 24 1.50 -25.02 30.53
C HIS A 24 2.71 -25.54 31.29
N SER A 25 3.70 -24.70 31.58
CA SER A 25 4.88 -25.13 32.35
C SER A 25 4.60 -25.34 33.87
N GLY A 26 3.45 -24.86 34.33
CA GLY A 26 3.12 -24.87 35.75
C GLY A 26 4.00 -23.96 36.62
N ALA A 27 4.68 -23.00 36.00
CA ALA A 27 5.53 -22.04 36.70
C ALA A 27 4.72 -21.20 37.70
N LEU A 28 5.16 -21.14 38.95
CA LEU A 28 4.47 -20.43 40.02
C LEU A 28 4.50 -18.91 39.90
N SER A 29 5.37 -18.37 39.05
CA SER A 29 5.50 -16.93 38.80
C SER A 29 6.09 -16.64 37.46
N TRP A 30 5.80 -15.42 36.95
CA TRP A 30 6.42 -14.91 35.72
C TRP A 30 7.94 -14.84 35.83
N GLN A 31 8.49 -14.53 37.02
CA GLN A 31 9.94 -14.51 37.23
C GLN A 31 10.55 -15.88 37.03
N ALA A 32 9.88 -16.95 37.48
CA ALA A 32 10.34 -18.33 37.24
C ALA A 32 10.36 -18.65 35.74
N THR A 33 9.31 -18.28 35.01
CA THR A 33 9.23 -18.43 33.56
C THR A 33 10.35 -17.67 32.86
N MET A 34 10.55 -16.39 33.19
CA MET A 34 11.59 -15.54 32.61
C MET A 34 12.98 -16.11 32.86
N LYS A 35 13.21 -16.62 34.09
CA LYS A 35 14.49 -17.27 34.41
C LYS A 35 14.71 -18.56 33.63
N ALA A 36 13.65 -19.35 33.43
CA ALA A 36 13.73 -20.59 32.66
C ALA A 36 14.03 -20.33 31.18
N LEU A 37 13.38 -19.35 30.57
CA LEU A 37 13.51 -19.04 29.16
C LEU A 37 14.76 -18.22 28.82
N PHE A 38 15.15 -17.27 29.67
CA PHE A 38 16.15 -16.25 29.36
C PHE A 38 17.36 -16.22 30.30
N GLY A 39 17.35 -17.05 31.34
CA GLY A 39 18.38 -17.03 32.38
C GLY A 39 18.31 -15.77 33.23
N ASN A 40 19.46 -15.23 33.64
CA ASN A 40 19.56 -14.05 34.50
C ASN A 40 19.57 -12.71 33.72
N ALA A 41 19.09 -12.69 32.48
CA ALA A 41 19.09 -11.47 31.68
C ALA A 41 17.93 -10.53 32.09
N PRO A 42 18.21 -9.35 32.66
CA PRO A 42 17.19 -8.49 33.25
C PRO A 42 16.31 -7.72 32.26
N ASP A 43 16.66 -7.69 30.99
CA ASP A 43 16.07 -6.76 29.99
C ASP A 43 15.54 -7.47 28.73
N THR A 44 14.81 -8.56 28.89
CA THR A 44 14.12 -9.14 27.74
C THR A 44 12.80 -8.43 27.51
N ASP A 45 12.75 -7.57 26.48
CA ASP A 45 11.51 -6.91 26.04
C ASP A 45 10.65 -7.93 25.26
N VAL A 46 9.99 -8.79 26.00
CA VAL A 46 9.11 -9.82 25.43
C VAL A 46 7.76 -9.28 24.97
N GLY A 47 7.42 -8.05 25.34
CA GLY A 47 6.23 -7.34 24.87
C GLY A 47 6.39 -6.69 23.49
N SER A 48 7.57 -6.80 22.86
CA SER A 48 7.78 -6.28 21.52
C SER A 48 7.22 -7.24 20.47
N PHE A 49 6.42 -6.70 19.55
CA PHE A 49 5.94 -7.45 18.38
C PHE A 49 7.02 -7.59 17.30
N PHE A 50 8.18 -7.04 17.57
CA PHE A 50 9.36 -7.11 16.71
C PHE A 50 10.35 -8.16 17.25
N PRO A 51 11.01 -8.94 16.40
CA PRO A 51 11.98 -9.93 16.85
C PRO A 51 13.18 -9.25 17.54
N ASN A 52 13.68 -9.88 18.58
CA ASN A 52 14.85 -9.43 19.32
C ASN A 52 15.77 -10.59 19.68
N GLY A 53 17.01 -10.28 20.10
CA GLY A 53 18.01 -11.29 20.42
C GLY A 53 17.63 -12.27 21.52
N SER A 54 16.60 -12.00 22.33
CA SER A 54 16.16 -12.93 23.37
C SER A 54 15.54 -14.22 22.81
N ILE A 55 15.05 -14.21 21.58
CA ILE A 55 14.50 -15.37 20.89
C ILE A 55 15.56 -16.46 20.77
N HIS A 56 16.81 -16.11 20.47
CA HIS A 56 17.92 -17.07 20.33
C HIS A 56 18.16 -17.85 21.61
N LYS A 57 18.02 -17.22 22.79
CA LYS A 57 18.19 -17.91 24.09
C LYS A 57 17.17 -19.02 24.30
N ILE A 58 15.98 -18.88 23.74
CA ILE A 58 14.96 -19.93 23.75
C ILE A 58 15.32 -21.00 22.75
N LEU A 59 15.64 -20.61 21.50
CA LEU A 59 15.94 -21.56 20.41
C LEU A 59 17.12 -22.45 20.72
N GLU A 60 18.17 -21.93 21.39
CA GLU A 60 19.32 -22.70 21.87
C GLU A 60 18.97 -23.81 22.88
N GLN A 61 17.82 -23.68 23.54
CA GLN A 61 17.34 -24.65 24.52
C GLN A 61 16.35 -25.68 23.93
N LEU A 62 15.97 -25.51 22.66
CA LEU A 62 15.05 -26.40 21.94
C LEU A 62 15.82 -27.49 21.19
N PRO A 63 15.18 -28.62 20.88
CA PRO A 63 15.76 -29.64 20.02
C PRO A 63 16.10 -29.07 18.64
N PRO A 64 17.20 -29.49 18.01
CA PRO A 64 17.55 -29.08 16.65
C PRO A 64 16.42 -29.34 15.67
N GLY A 65 16.06 -28.33 14.86
CA GLY A 65 15.00 -28.44 13.85
C GLY A 65 13.58 -28.29 14.39
N PHE A 66 13.39 -28.04 15.70
CA PHE A 66 12.06 -27.78 16.24
C PHE A 66 11.46 -26.46 15.73
N LEU A 67 12.27 -25.42 15.70
CA LEU A 67 11.85 -24.07 15.25
C LEU A 67 13.09 -23.27 14.85
N SER A 68 13.04 -22.55 13.77
CA SER A 68 14.14 -21.69 13.30
C SER A 68 13.92 -20.23 13.68
N ALA A 69 15.01 -19.47 13.84
CA ALA A 69 14.95 -18.03 14.07
C ALA A 69 14.24 -17.30 12.91
N GLN A 70 14.48 -17.72 11.68
CA GLN A 70 13.82 -17.16 10.50
C GLN A 70 12.30 -17.39 10.52
N GLU A 71 11.86 -18.59 10.88
CA GLU A 71 10.44 -18.92 11.02
C GLU A 71 9.78 -18.05 12.09
N VAL A 72 10.40 -17.91 13.27
CA VAL A 72 9.89 -17.02 14.32
C VAL A 72 9.78 -15.59 13.80
N ALA A 73 10.84 -15.06 13.18
CA ALA A 73 10.86 -13.70 12.66
C ALA A 73 9.75 -13.44 11.64
N LEU A 74 9.58 -14.35 10.68
CA LEU A 74 8.71 -14.14 9.53
C LEU A 74 7.26 -14.60 9.77
N GLN A 75 7.01 -15.57 10.68
CA GLN A 75 5.68 -16.14 10.87
C GLN A 75 5.06 -15.78 12.23
N HIS A 76 5.86 -15.41 13.23
CA HIS A 76 5.41 -15.19 14.59
C HIS A 76 5.66 -13.77 15.13
N THR A 77 6.13 -12.84 14.27
CA THR A 77 6.33 -11.44 14.63
C THR A 77 5.74 -10.52 13.55
N LEU A 78 5.70 -9.21 13.83
CA LEU A 78 5.31 -8.19 12.84
C LEU A 78 6.47 -7.73 11.94
N LEU A 79 7.63 -8.40 11.95
CA LEU A 79 8.76 -8.03 11.11
C LEU A 79 8.40 -7.87 9.63
N PRO A 80 7.69 -8.82 8.98
CA PRO A 80 7.34 -8.69 7.56
C PRO A 80 6.52 -7.44 7.27
N PHE A 81 5.60 -7.09 8.15
CA PHE A 81 4.77 -5.89 8.04
C PHE A 81 5.58 -4.62 8.24
N LEU A 82 6.34 -4.53 9.33
CA LEU A 82 7.12 -3.35 9.70
C LEU A 82 8.22 -3.01 8.68
N MET A 83 8.74 -4.03 8.01
CA MET A 83 9.80 -3.88 7.01
C MET A 83 9.28 -3.84 5.57
N ARG A 84 7.97 -3.91 5.35
CA ARG A 84 7.37 -4.05 4.02
C ARG A 84 7.90 -3.04 3.01
N PHE A 85 7.96 -1.78 3.39
CA PHE A 85 8.37 -0.67 2.53
C PHE A 85 9.83 -0.22 2.75
N GLN A 86 10.65 -0.99 3.46
CA GLN A 86 12.05 -0.68 3.61
C GLN A 86 12.85 -1.08 2.36
N PRO A 87 13.93 -0.36 2.04
CA PRO A 87 14.84 -0.75 0.96
C PRO A 87 15.37 -2.18 1.13
N ALA A 88 15.66 -2.87 0.03
CA ALA A 88 16.07 -4.26 0.03
C ALA A 88 17.33 -4.53 0.86
N ASP A 89 18.34 -3.68 0.73
CA ASP A 89 19.59 -3.72 1.51
C ASP A 89 19.32 -3.61 3.02
N ARG A 90 18.36 -2.77 3.40
CA ARG A 90 17.96 -2.62 4.80
C ARG A 90 17.17 -3.82 5.32
N LYS A 91 16.24 -4.36 4.51
CA LYS A 91 15.52 -5.60 4.85
C LYS A 91 16.49 -6.76 5.09
N THR A 92 17.47 -6.91 4.21
CA THR A 92 18.51 -7.95 4.31
C THR A 92 19.35 -7.76 5.57
N ALA A 93 19.89 -6.55 5.79
CA ALA A 93 20.73 -6.26 6.96
C ALA A 93 19.98 -6.49 8.29
N ILE A 94 18.68 -6.18 8.32
CA ILE A 94 17.84 -6.40 9.51
C ILE A 94 17.64 -7.90 9.76
N LEU A 95 17.31 -8.65 8.74
CA LEU A 95 17.09 -10.08 8.88
C LEU A 95 18.39 -10.80 9.25
N GLU A 96 19.50 -10.49 8.60
CA GLU A 96 20.82 -11.07 8.89
C GLU A 96 21.29 -10.77 10.32
N ALA A 97 21.17 -9.52 10.75
CA ALA A 97 21.53 -9.13 12.10
C ALA A 97 20.65 -9.84 13.15
N PHE A 98 19.35 -10.01 12.87
CA PHE A 98 18.50 -10.83 13.73
C PHE A 98 18.95 -12.30 13.75
N LEU A 99 19.22 -12.90 12.59
CA LEU A 99 19.65 -14.29 12.50
C LEU A 99 21.00 -14.53 13.15
N SER A 100 21.88 -13.52 13.21
CA SER A 100 23.16 -13.58 13.94
C SER A 100 23.05 -13.35 15.45
N GLY A 101 21.86 -13.04 15.95
CA GLY A 101 21.61 -12.80 17.38
C GLY A 101 21.93 -11.37 17.84
N GLU A 102 22.15 -10.42 16.93
CA GLU A 102 22.38 -9.03 17.28
C GLU A 102 21.08 -8.37 17.80
N ASP A 103 21.23 -7.46 18.77
CA ASP A 103 20.11 -6.63 19.22
C ASP A 103 19.90 -5.46 18.25
N MET A 104 18.80 -5.56 17.49
CA MET A 104 18.49 -4.65 16.39
C MET A 104 17.67 -3.43 16.79
N ARG A 105 17.08 -3.45 17.97
CA ARG A 105 16.14 -2.42 18.44
C ARG A 105 16.64 -0.99 18.32
N PRO A 106 17.91 -0.64 18.68
CA PRO A 106 18.37 0.73 18.62
C PRO A 106 18.53 1.31 17.23
N ARG A 107 18.83 0.46 16.24
CA ARG A 107 19.18 0.92 14.88
C ARG A 107 17.98 1.14 13.96
N TYR A 108 16.91 0.37 14.15
CA TYR A 108 15.86 0.22 13.14
C TYR A 108 14.47 0.63 13.60
N LEU A 109 14.24 0.75 14.91
CA LEU A 109 12.92 1.02 15.50
C LEU A 109 12.58 2.48 15.72
N ARG A 110 13.45 3.42 15.37
CA ARG A 110 13.13 4.86 15.47
C ARG A 110 11.93 5.31 14.65
N ALA A 111 11.45 4.45 13.76
CA ALA A 111 10.37 4.75 12.83
C ALA A 111 8.98 4.25 13.27
N THR A 112 8.92 3.40 14.28
CA THR A 112 7.63 2.86 14.75
C THR A 112 7.24 3.56 16.04
N ARG A 113 6.30 4.49 15.95
CA ARG A 113 5.90 5.35 17.08
C ARG A 113 5.32 4.59 18.27
N ASP A 114 4.68 3.43 18.05
CA ASP A 114 3.94 2.71 19.08
C ASP A 114 4.23 1.19 19.05
N ILE A 115 5.48 0.82 19.37
CA ILE A 115 5.83 -0.61 19.49
C ILE A 115 5.35 -1.22 20.81
N LYS A 116 4.97 -0.39 21.79
CA LYS A 116 4.40 -0.85 23.06
C LYS A 116 2.89 -0.60 23.05
N PRO A 117 2.10 -1.61 22.67
CA PRO A 117 0.66 -1.45 22.67
C PRO A 117 0.15 -1.25 24.11
N ARG A 118 -0.90 -0.45 24.25
CA ARG A 118 -1.63 -0.28 25.52
C ARG A 118 -2.68 -1.38 25.71
N SER A 119 -3.04 -2.06 24.65
CA SER A 119 -3.98 -3.17 24.62
C SER A 119 -3.51 -4.22 23.61
N MET A 120 -3.87 -5.46 23.87
CA MET A 120 -3.82 -6.54 22.90
C MET A 120 -5.18 -6.64 22.21
N ARG A 121 -5.21 -6.99 20.92
CA ARG A 121 -6.44 -7.07 20.16
C ARG A 121 -6.77 -8.48 19.74
N TYR A 122 -8.05 -8.81 19.74
CA TYR A 122 -8.54 -10.15 19.40
C TYR A 122 -9.87 -10.08 18.63
N CYS A 123 -10.16 -11.15 17.93
CA CYS A 123 -11.44 -11.39 17.31
C CYS A 123 -12.23 -12.37 18.17
N PRO A 124 -13.48 -12.07 18.60
CA PRO A 124 -14.24 -12.97 19.44
C PRO A 124 -14.59 -14.30 18.75
N ILE A 125 -14.68 -14.31 17.40
CA ILE A 125 -14.93 -15.56 16.66
C ILE A 125 -13.67 -16.42 16.63
N CYS A 126 -12.47 -15.82 16.42
CA CYS A 126 -11.20 -16.55 16.52
C CYS A 126 -11.05 -17.20 17.90
N VAL A 127 -11.33 -16.48 18.99
CA VAL A 127 -11.27 -17.04 20.36
C VAL A 127 -12.08 -18.34 20.47
N ARG A 128 -13.29 -18.36 19.91
CA ARG A 128 -14.15 -19.55 19.93
C ARG A 128 -13.62 -20.67 19.04
N GLU A 129 -13.22 -20.35 17.82
CA GLU A 129 -12.70 -21.35 16.86
C GLU A 129 -11.38 -21.96 17.32
N ASP A 130 -10.47 -21.13 17.85
CA ASP A 130 -9.19 -21.60 18.37
C ASP A 130 -9.41 -22.52 19.58
N THR A 131 -10.32 -22.15 20.50
CA THR A 131 -10.68 -22.99 21.64
C THR A 131 -11.27 -24.32 21.18
N GLN A 132 -12.09 -24.35 20.15
CA GLN A 132 -12.65 -25.57 19.59
C GLN A 132 -11.59 -26.45 18.89
N THR A 133 -10.65 -25.83 18.22
CA THR A 133 -9.65 -26.51 17.39
C THR A 133 -8.43 -26.97 18.19
N TYR A 134 -7.95 -26.12 19.09
CA TYR A 134 -6.69 -26.32 19.81
C TYR A 134 -6.87 -26.52 21.32
N GLY A 135 -8.08 -26.34 21.84
CA GLY A 135 -8.38 -26.40 23.27
C GLY A 135 -8.14 -25.11 24.04
N GLU A 136 -7.52 -24.13 23.39
CA GLU A 136 -7.20 -22.83 23.98
C GLU A 136 -7.13 -21.75 22.88
N PRO A 137 -7.49 -20.48 23.17
CA PRO A 137 -7.31 -19.37 22.25
C PRO A 137 -5.89 -18.83 22.38
N TYR A 138 -5.48 -18.09 21.31
CA TYR A 138 -4.16 -17.46 21.27
C TYR A 138 -4.19 -16.09 20.61
N TRP A 139 -3.13 -15.30 20.80
CA TRP A 139 -3.00 -13.99 20.18
C TRP A 139 -2.53 -14.11 18.74
N HIS A 140 -3.42 -13.79 17.79
CA HIS A 140 -3.08 -13.71 16.38
C HIS A 140 -2.24 -12.47 16.10
N ARG A 141 -1.17 -12.65 15.34
CA ARG A 141 -0.24 -11.60 14.93
C ARG A 141 -0.93 -10.52 14.11
N GLU A 142 -1.77 -10.93 13.18
CA GLU A 142 -2.51 -10.02 12.28
C GLU A 142 -3.41 -9.03 13.04
N HIS A 143 -3.96 -9.42 14.18
CA HIS A 143 -4.78 -8.56 15.01
C HIS A 143 -3.98 -7.45 15.69
N GLN A 144 -2.65 -7.58 15.80
CA GLN A 144 -1.82 -6.63 16.53
C GLN A 144 -1.30 -5.46 15.65
N ILE A 145 -1.63 -5.43 14.36
CA ILE A 145 -1.30 -4.29 13.49
C ILE A 145 -2.10 -3.07 13.95
N GLY A 146 -1.43 -1.97 14.34
CA GLY A 146 -2.04 -0.80 14.99
C GLY A 146 -3.31 -0.27 14.30
N LEU A 147 -3.30 -0.18 12.99
CA LEU A 147 -4.40 0.33 12.17
C LEU A 147 -5.45 -0.73 11.77
N MET A 148 -5.27 -2.02 12.10
CA MET A 148 -6.20 -3.09 11.69
C MET A 148 -7.57 -2.91 12.36
N PRO A 149 -8.65 -2.57 11.61
CA PRO A 149 -9.95 -2.32 12.24
C PRO A 149 -10.78 -3.58 12.44
N LEU A 150 -10.63 -4.56 11.53
CA LEU A 150 -11.44 -5.77 11.48
C LEU A 150 -10.57 -7.02 11.50
N CYS A 151 -11.13 -8.14 11.92
CA CYS A 151 -10.50 -9.44 11.70
C CYS A 151 -10.43 -9.75 10.20
N PRO A 152 -9.27 -10.07 9.62
CA PRO A 152 -9.14 -10.40 8.20
C PRO A 152 -9.98 -11.62 7.78
N ARG A 153 -10.15 -12.60 8.67
CA ARG A 153 -10.92 -13.83 8.42
C ARG A 153 -12.43 -13.62 8.61
N HIS A 154 -12.83 -13.00 9.71
CA HIS A 154 -14.24 -12.94 10.13
C HIS A 154 -14.94 -11.62 9.81
N ARG A 155 -14.20 -10.59 9.39
CA ARG A 155 -14.74 -9.25 9.04
C ARG A 155 -15.51 -8.56 10.17
N CYS A 156 -15.39 -9.03 11.39
CA CYS A 156 -15.92 -8.36 12.58
C CYS A 156 -14.85 -7.46 13.22
N ARG A 157 -15.31 -6.47 13.98
CA ARG A 157 -14.41 -5.55 14.71
C ARG A 157 -13.55 -6.30 15.70
N LEU A 158 -12.29 -5.93 15.74
CA LEU A 158 -11.38 -6.41 16.78
C LEU A 158 -11.77 -5.78 18.13
N ARG A 159 -11.59 -6.54 19.18
CA ARG A 159 -11.79 -6.10 20.57
C ARG A 159 -10.45 -5.84 21.23
N ASP A 160 -10.43 -4.86 22.12
CA ASP A 160 -9.26 -4.51 22.92
C ASP A 160 -9.31 -5.21 24.29
N LYS A 161 -8.20 -5.84 24.65
CA LYS A 161 -7.93 -6.30 26.02
C LYS A 161 -6.81 -5.45 26.59
N PRO A 162 -7.10 -4.55 27.55
CA PRO A 162 -6.10 -3.63 28.09
C PRO A 162 -4.94 -4.40 28.74
N ILE A 163 -3.73 -3.96 28.51
CA ILE A 163 -2.54 -4.48 29.20
C ILE A 163 -2.46 -3.80 30.57
N PRO A 164 -2.43 -4.56 31.66
CA PRO A 164 -2.32 -3.98 32.99
C PRO A 164 -1.08 -3.09 33.11
N ASN A 165 -1.25 -1.88 33.66
CA ASN A 165 -0.16 -0.92 33.86
C ASN A 165 0.71 -1.31 35.07
N THR A 166 1.14 -2.56 35.11
CA THR A 166 2.03 -3.10 36.15
C THR A 166 3.48 -3.05 35.66
N ARG A 167 4.37 -2.45 36.44
CA ARG A 167 5.80 -2.44 36.12
C ARG A 167 6.47 -3.70 36.68
N PRO A 168 7.41 -4.29 35.93
CA PRO A 168 7.73 -4.06 34.52
C PRO A 168 6.78 -4.84 33.59
N LEU A 169 6.33 -4.20 32.51
CA LEU A 169 5.46 -4.81 31.49
C LEU A 169 6.03 -6.09 30.87
N GLY A 170 7.35 -6.24 30.86
CA GLY A 170 8.04 -7.46 30.42
C GLY A 170 7.98 -8.63 31.39
N ALA A 171 7.47 -8.43 32.61
CA ALA A 171 7.44 -9.48 33.64
C ALA A 171 6.10 -10.22 33.72
N GLN A 172 5.06 -9.75 33.04
CA GLN A 172 3.74 -10.37 33.11
C GLN A 172 3.13 -10.50 31.71
N TYR A 173 2.94 -11.73 31.27
CA TYR A 173 2.23 -12.04 30.04
C TYR A 173 0.72 -12.00 30.28
N LEU A 174 -0.01 -11.42 29.33
CA LEU A 174 -1.46 -11.40 29.32
C LEU A 174 -1.93 -12.57 28.45
N PRO A 175 -2.51 -13.63 29.03
CA PRO A 175 -3.09 -14.72 28.26
C PRO A 175 -4.41 -14.26 27.61
N LEU A 176 -4.72 -14.83 26.47
CA LEU A 176 -6.06 -14.85 25.93
C LEU A 176 -6.75 -16.11 26.46
N ASP A 177 -7.99 -16.00 26.94
CA ASP A 177 -8.73 -17.12 27.50
C ASP A 177 -10.17 -17.19 26.93
N GLY A 178 -10.86 -18.30 27.18
CA GLY A 178 -12.21 -18.51 26.65
C GLY A 178 -13.26 -17.53 27.17
N GLN A 179 -12.97 -16.76 28.23
CA GLN A 179 -13.87 -15.72 28.76
C GLN A 179 -13.78 -14.41 27.93
N ASP A 180 -12.77 -14.26 27.09
CA ASP A 180 -12.63 -13.13 26.19
C ASP A 180 -13.61 -13.21 25.00
N TRP A 181 -14.45 -14.22 24.93
CA TRP A 181 -15.49 -14.28 23.94
C TRP A 181 -16.52 -13.17 24.15
N ALA A 182 -16.93 -12.53 23.06
CA ALA A 182 -17.98 -11.49 23.04
C ALA A 182 -18.79 -11.62 21.75
N GLU A 183 -19.98 -11.02 21.70
CA GLU A 183 -20.78 -10.96 20.48
C GLU A 183 -20.01 -10.21 19.38
N PRO A 184 -19.93 -10.78 18.15
CA PRO A 184 -19.25 -10.15 17.02
C PRO A 184 -19.97 -8.86 16.59
N ASP A 185 -19.19 -7.83 16.32
CA ASP A 185 -19.66 -6.58 15.74
C ASP A 185 -19.23 -6.50 14.26
N TYR A 186 -20.20 -6.48 13.37
CA TYR A 186 -20.00 -6.41 11.92
C TYR A 186 -20.21 -5.01 11.34
N GLY A 187 -20.41 -4.00 12.20
CA GLY A 187 -20.60 -2.60 11.76
C GLY A 187 -19.30 -2.01 11.20
N ALA A 188 -18.99 -2.31 9.94
CA ALA A 188 -17.79 -1.84 9.27
C ALA A 188 -18.09 -0.74 8.25
N LEU A 189 -17.22 0.26 8.16
CA LEU A 189 -17.22 1.23 7.08
C LEU A 189 -16.56 0.62 5.83
N GLU A 190 -16.93 1.10 4.64
CA GLU A 190 -16.39 0.58 3.37
C GLU A 190 -14.85 0.61 3.33
N TYR A 191 -14.25 1.73 3.74
CA TYR A 191 -12.80 1.86 3.75
C TYR A 191 -12.12 0.93 4.77
N GLU A 192 -12.78 0.59 5.87
CA GLU A 192 -12.24 -0.31 6.90
C GLU A 192 -12.06 -1.74 6.35
N THR A 193 -12.99 -2.18 5.49
CA THR A 193 -12.86 -3.48 4.81
C THR A 193 -11.68 -3.49 3.85
N ALA A 194 -11.54 -2.45 3.02
CA ALA A 194 -10.41 -2.32 2.10
C ALA A 194 -9.08 -2.19 2.86
N LEU A 195 -9.07 -1.42 3.95
CA LEU A 195 -7.89 -1.23 4.79
C LEU A 195 -7.45 -2.54 5.45
N THR A 196 -8.40 -3.30 6.01
CA THR A 196 -8.13 -4.63 6.57
C THR A 196 -7.47 -5.55 5.54
N GLY A 197 -8.02 -5.64 4.32
CA GLY A 197 -7.44 -6.45 3.25
C GLY A 197 -6.03 -6.01 2.87
N THR A 198 -5.81 -4.71 2.77
CA THR A 198 -4.49 -4.14 2.44
C THR A 198 -3.45 -4.40 3.52
N LEU A 199 -3.79 -4.16 4.79
CA LEU A 199 -2.89 -4.40 5.92
C LEU A 199 -2.54 -5.89 6.07
N TYR A 200 -3.53 -6.76 5.89
CA TYR A 200 -3.32 -8.20 5.92
C TYR A 200 -2.42 -8.67 4.78
N ALA A 201 -2.63 -8.17 3.56
CA ALA A 201 -1.76 -8.46 2.45
C ALA A 201 -0.31 -8.01 2.71
N TYR A 202 -0.10 -6.84 3.30
CA TYR A 202 1.24 -6.35 3.65
C TYR A 202 1.96 -7.24 4.68
N LEU A 203 1.22 -7.89 5.58
CA LEU A 203 1.78 -8.85 6.52
C LEU A 203 2.12 -10.19 5.86
N THR A 204 1.24 -10.71 5.00
CA THR A 204 1.28 -12.10 4.52
C THR A 204 1.99 -12.29 3.18
N MET A 205 2.18 -11.21 2.39
CA MET A 205 2.99 -11.29 1.16
C MET A 205 4.40 -11.76 1.47
N LEU A 206 5.01 -12.47 0.53
CA LEU A 206 6.41 -12.92 0.66
C LEU A 206 7.31 -11.76 1.10
N TYR A 207 8.20 -12.05 2.03
CA TYR A 207 9.25 -11.12 2.44
C TYR A 207 10.32 -11.07 1.36
N ASP A 208 10.02 -10.29 0.31
CA ASP A 208 10.88 -10.17 -0.86
C ASP A 208 12.02 -9.19 -0.57
N LEU A 209 13.23 -9.64 -0.83
CA LEU A 209 14.46 -8.85 -0.70
C LEU A 209 14.83 -8.15 -2.03
N SER A 210 14.00 -8.28 -3.06
CA SER A 210 14.22 -7.62 -4.35
C SER A 210 14.12 -6.09 -4.24
N PRO A 211 14.75 -5.33 -5.17
CA PRO A 211 14.60 -3.89 -5.22
C PRO A 211 13.14 -3.48 -5.31
N ASN A 212 12.73 -2.55 -4.47
CA ASN A 212 11.36 -2.11 -4.37
C ASN A 212 10.96 -1.27 -5.59
N ARG A 213 9.91 -1.70 -6.29
CA ARG A 213 9.23 -0.89 -7.32
C ARG A 213 7.98 -0.19 -6.81
N GLU A 214 7.59 -0.48 -5.60
CA GLU A 214 6.38 0.03 -4.97
C GLU A 214 6.35 1.57 -4.95
N ALA A 215 7.53 2.22 -4.79
CA ALA A 215 7.70 3.68 -4.87
C ALA A 215 7.25 4.26 -6.19
N ASP A 216 7.75 3.65 -7.24
CA ASP A 216 7.41 4.10 -8.59
C ASP A 216 5.92 3.90 -8.85
N ASN A 217 5.38 2.75 -8.48
CA ASN A 217 3.96 2.45 -8.69
C ASN A 217 3.05 3.35 -7.85
N LEU A 218 3.40 3.60 -6.58
CA LEU A 218 2.68 4.56 -5.75
C LEU A 218 2.75 5.98 -6.32
N ALA A 219 3.94 6.43 -6.73
CA ALA A 219 4.12 7.75 -7.32
C ALA A 219 3.31 7.91 -8.61
N ARG A 220 3.30 6.91 -9.49
CA ARG A 220 2.52 6.90 -10.74
C ARG A 220 1.01 6.89 -10.49
N THR A 221 0.56 6.09 -9.53
CA THR A 221 -0.85 6.06 -9.13
C THR A 221 -1.30 7.40 -8.55
N THR A 222 -0.46 8.02 -7.73
CA THR A 222 -0.70 9.35 -7.15
C THR A 222 -0.73 10.44 -8.23
N GLU A 223 0.13 10.33 -9.25
CA GLU A 223 0.12 11.23 -10.42
C GLU A 223 -1.17 11.08 -11.22
N ASN A 224 -1.59 9.83 -11.48
CA ASN A 224 -2.85 9.56 -12.17
C ASN A 224 -4.08 10.11 -11.42
N ALA A 225 -4.02 10.13 -10.09
CA ALA A 225 -5.04 10.73 -9.23
C ALA A 225 -4.98 12.28 -9.17
N GLY A 226 -4.03 12.92 -9.86
CA GLY A 226 -3.90 14.38 -9.87
C GLY A 226 -3.39 15.00 -8.57
N LEU A 227 -2.75 14.20 -7.73
CA LEU A 227 -2.24 14.61 -6.41
C LEU A 227 -0.78 15.08 -6.44
N LEU A 228 -0.16 15.23 -7.62
CA LEU A 228 1.16 15.85 -7.75
C LEU A 228 1.05 17.36 -7.90
N SER A 229 2.11 18.06 -7.48
CA SER A 229 2.23 19.51 -7.67
C SER A 229 2.53 19.84 -9.13
N GLU A 230 1.74 20.72 -9.73
CA GLU A 230 1.93 21.20 -11.10
C GLU A 230 3.27 21.92 -11.29
N ASP A 231 3.80 22.56 -10.25
CA ASP A 231 5.06 23.32 -10.30
C ASP A 231 6.31 22.42 -10.27
N SER A 232 6.14 21.13 -10.04
CA SER A 232 7.24 20.21 -9.76
C SER A 232 7.29 19.00 -10.71
N ILE A 233 7.03 19.22 -12.00
CA ILE A 233 7.06 18.14 -13.03
C ILE A 233 8.35 17.32 -12.99
N ARG A 234 9.50 17.98 -12.77
CA ARG A 234 10.81 17.31 -12.69
C ARG A 234 11.01 16.56 -11.38
N LYS A 235 10.43 17.07 -10.28
CA LYS A 235 10.62 16.52 -8.92
C LYS A 235 9.50 15.56 -8.52
N GLN A 236 8.41 15.49 -9.29
CA GLN A 236 7.23 14.66 -8.99
C GLN A 236 6.77 14.81 -7.51
N ALA A 237 6.82 16.03 -6.99
CA ALA A 237 6.46 16.28 -5.59
C ALA A 237 4.93 16.17 -5.39
N PHE A 238 4.50 15.58 -4.29
CA PHE A 238 3.10 15.58 -3.92
C PHE A 238 2.60 17.02 -3.67
N ASN A 239 1.36 17.29 -4.09
CA ASN A 239 0.63 18.45 -3.60
C ASN A 239 0.13 18.11 -2.17
N THR A 240 0.85 18.61 -1.18
CA THR A 240 0.62 18.24 0.23
C THR A 240 -0.76 18.63 0.73
N GLU A 241 -1.32 19.74 0.26
CA GLU A 241 -2.66 20.22 0.65
C GLU A 241 -3.75 19.32 0.06
N LYS A 242 -3.68 19.04 -1.27
CA LYS A 242 -4.63 18.13 -1.93
C LYS A 242 -4.56 16.71 -1.35
N LEU A 243 -3.35 16.24 -1.06
CA LEU A 243 -3.14 14.92 -0.47
C LEU A 243 -3.76 14.83 0.92
N TYR A 244 -3.51 15.83 1.76
CA TYR A 244 -4.08 15.88 3.11
C TYR A 244 -5.60 15.97 3.06
N ALA A 245 -6.15 16.84 2.21
CA ALA A 245 -7.61 16.97 2.04
C ALA A 245 -8.26 15.66 1.58
N ALA A 246 -7.67 14.94 0.63
CA ALA A 246 -8.17 13.65 0.16
C ALA A 246 -8.15 12.56 1.25
N LEU A 247 -7.11 12.54 2.09
CA LEU A 247 -7.04 11.64 3.24
C LEU A 247 -8.13 11.97 4.26
N VAL A 248 -8.30 13.26 4.61
CA VAL A 248 -9.32 13.70 5.58
C VAL A 248 -10.73 13.41 5.07
N ASP A 249 -11.00 13.63 3.78
CA ASP A 249 -12.28 13.30 3.17
C ASP A 249 -12.63 11.81 3.29
N LYS A 250 -11.63 10.94 3.10
CA LYS A 250 -11.82 9.48 3.16
C LYS A 250 -11.92 8.93 4.58
N TYR A 251 -11.09 9.40 5.50
CA TYR A 251 -10.87 8.76 6.82
C TYR A 251 -11.30 9.61 8.01
N GLY A 252 -11.61 10.88 7.80
CA GLY A 252 -11.85 11.83 8.86
C GLY A 252 -10.57 12.42 9.46
N HIS A 253 -10.72 13.58 10.10
CA HIS A 253 -9.61 14.39 10.59
C HIS A 253 -8.78 13.68 11.69
N GLU A 254 -9.44 13.02 12.63
CA GLU A 254 -8.75 12.42 13.80
C GLU A 254 -7.79 11.30 13.39
N LEU A 255 -8.22 10.40 12.51
CA LEU A 255 -7.35 9.32 12.03
C LEU A 255 -6.17 9.86 11.23
N VAL A 256 -6.43 10.83 10.34
CA VAL A 256 -5.36 11.44 9.52
C VAL A 256 -4.38 12.22 10.39
N LYS A 257 -4.86 12.96 11.39
CA LYS A 257 -4.02 13.67 12.36
C LYS A 257 -3.12 12.73 13.14
N HIS A 258 -3.61 11.55 13.52
CA HIS A 258 -2.83 10.55 14.25
C HIS A 258 -1.60 10.08 13.45
N TYR A 259 -1.76 9.79 12.16
CA TYR A 259 -0.68 9.27 11.31
C TYR A 259 0.16 10.37 10.63
N PHE A 260 -0.46 11.44 10.15
CA PHE A 260 0.18 12.48 9.33
C PHE A 260 0.38 13.81 10.05
N GLY A 261 -0.17 13.97 11.27
CA GLY A 261 -0.19 15.25 12.00
C GLY A 261 -1.26 16.20 11.49
N ASP A 262 -1.16 17.47 11.86
CA ASP A 262 -2.13 18.50 11.44
C ASP A 262 -2.01 18.89 9.96
N HIS A 263 -0.90 18.52 9.30
CA HIS A 263 -0.67 18.72 7.87
C HIS A 263 0.51 17.86 7.38
N ILE A 264 0.52 17.56 6.09
CA ILE A 264 1.64 16.86 5.45
C ILE A 264 2.71 17.89 5.07
N THR A 265 3.86 17.86 5.71
CA THR A 265 4.99 18.74 5.37
C THR A 265 5.65 18.31 4.07
N LYS A 266 6.37 19.22 3.38
CA LYS A 266 7.15 18.89 2.18
C LYS A 266 8.20 17.80 2.46
N ALA A 267 8.80 17.81 3.64
CA ALA A 267 9.76 16.80 4.06
C ALA A 267 9.08 15.43 4.25
N HIS A 268 7.87 15.42 4.81
CA HIS A 268 7.05 14.23 4.95
C HIS A 268 6.68 13.65 3.58
N ALA A 269 6.15 14.47 2.69
CA ALA A 269 5.80 14.06 1.33
C ALA A 269 7.00 13.52 0.53
N LEU A 270 8.18 14.13 0.69
CA LEU A 270 9.42 13.65 0.07
C LEU A 270 9.82 12.27 0.59
N ARG A 271 9.67 12.05 1.87
CA ARG A 271 9.95 10.76 2.51
C ARG A 271 8.98 9.67 2.05
N LEU A 272 7.68 9.94 2.02
CA LEU A 272 6.67 9.03 1.46
C LEU A 272 7.03 8.57 0.04
N ARG A 273 7.61 9.46 -0.77
CA ARG A 273 8.02 9.14 -2.12
C ARG A 273 9.28 8.26 -2.19
N HIS A 274 10.21 8.44 -1.28
CA HIS A 274 11.52 7.78 -1.33
C HIS A 274 11.68 6.62 -0.33
N TYR A 275 10.59 6.15 0.29
CA TYR A 275 10.60 5.10 1.33
C TYR A 275 11.59 5.34 2.46
N LEU A 276 11.85 6.60 2.76
CA LEU A 276 12.71 6.95 3.87
C LEU A 276 11.90 6.92 5.17
N ILE A 277 11.72 5.74 5.75
CA ILE A 277 11.28 5.55 7.14
C ILE A 277 9.79 5.87 7.36
N TYR A 278 8.86 5.04 6.85
CA TYR A 278 7.45 5.17 7.20
C TYR A 278 6.80 3.85 7.54
N SER A 279 5.73 3.96 8.32
CA SER A 279 4.96 2.82 8.73
C SER A 279 4.18 2.25 7.54
N ALA A 280 4.04 0.95 7.52
CA ALA A 280 3.20 0.28 6.51
C ALA A 280 1.74 0.74 6.60
N GLU A 281 1.30 1.25 7.75
CA GLU A 281 -0.02 1.84 7.98
C GLU A 281 -0.23 3.10 7.14
N GLU A 282 0.76 4.00 7.08
CA GLU A 282 0.66 5.21 6.25
C GLU A 282 0.52 4.85 4.77
N TYR A 283 1.27 3.86 4.31
CA TYR A 283 1.14 3.36 2.93
C TYR A 283 -0.19 2.66 2.68
N ALA A 284 -0.74 1.94 3.67
CA ALA A 284 -2.05 1.34 3.55
C ALA A 284 -3.16 2.40 3.40
N LEU A 285 -3.09 3.46 4.20
CA LEU A 285 -4.01 4.61 4.07
C LEU A 285 -3.92 5.24 2.67
N LEU A 286 -2.71 5.47 2.16
CA LEU A 286 -2.52 6.01 0.81
C LEU A 286 -3.07 5.07 -0.27
N THR A 287 -2.77 3.78 -0.19
CA THR A 287 -3.20 2.77 -1.16
C THR A 287 -4.72 2.69 -1.26
N VAL A 288 -5.39 2.61 -0.12
CA VAL A 288 -6.85 2.54 -0.05
C VAL A 288 -7.50 3.87 -0.45
N MET A 289 -6.90 5.02 -0.11
CA MET A 289 -7.36 6.34 -0.56
C MET A 289 -7.31 6.43 -2.10
N LEU A 290 -6.26 5.91 -2.73
CA LEU A 290 -6.09 5.89 -4.18
C LEU A 290 -7.01 4.86 -4.88
N GLY A 291 -7.80 4.10 -4.13
CA GLY A 291 -8.69 3.06 -4.69
C GLY A 291 -7.94 1.91 -5.34
N GLN A 292 -6.71 1.62 -4.90
CA GLN A 292 -5.88 0.55 -5.43
C GLN A 292 -5.82 -0.63 -4.47
N GLY A 293 -5.62 -1.82 -5.03
CA GLY A 293 -5.25 -2.99 -4.25
C GLY A 293 -3.73 -3.06 -4.01
N PRO A 294 -3.28 -3.79 -2.98
CA PRO A 294 -1.86 -3.95 -2.70
C PRO A 294 -1.08 -4.57 -3.87
N GLU A 295 -1.71 -5.42 -4.67
CA GLU A 295 -1.13 -6.08 -5.85
C GLU A 295 -0.63 -5.08 -6.90
N VAL A 296 -1.27 -3.93 -7.03
CA VAL A 296 -0.85 -2.88 -7.98
C VAL A 296 0.49 -2.28 -7.58
N LEU A 297 0.70 -2.05 -6.29
CA LEU A 297 1.96 -1.48 -5.79
C LEU A 297 3.13 -2.46 -5.98
N PHE A 298 2.89 -3.74 -5.71
CA PHE A 298 3.91 -4.79 -5.74
C PHE A 298 4.04 -5.49 -7.12
N SER A 299 3.30 -4.98 -8.13
CA SER A 299 3.44 -5.48 -9.50
C SER A 299 4.84 -5.25 -10.05
N GLN A 300 5.37 -6.24 -10.76
CA GLN A 300 6.61 -6.09 -11.52
C GLN A 300 6.43 -5.16 -12.73
N GLU A 301 5.20 -4.96 -13.17
CA GLU A 301 4.86 -4.01 -14.23
C GLU A 301 4.67 -2.61 -13.65
N GLN A 302 5.19 -1.62 -14.36
CA GLN A 302 4.99 -0.23 -13.99
C GLN A 302 3.54 0.19 -14.28
N VAL A 303 2.90 0.84 -13.32
CA VAL A 303 1.59 1.48 -13.52
C VAL A 303 1.70 2.49 -14.69
N PRO A 304 0.90 2.35 -15.76
CA PRO A 304 0.98 3.28 -16.89
C PRO A 304 0.52 4.69 -16.47
N LEU A 305 1.27 5.71 -16.91
CA LEU A 305 0.87 7.10 -16.69
C LEU A 305 -0.20 7.50 -17.70
N THR A 306 -1.38 7.84 -17.23
CA THR A 306 -2.52 8.26 -18.07
C THR A 306 -2.15 9.43 -18.97
N LEU A 307 -1.43 10.44 -18.46
CA LEU A 307 -1.00 11.60 -19.23
C LEU A 307 0.01 11.21 -20.32
N GLU A 308 0.97 10.33 -20.01
CA GLU A 308 1.94 9.82 -20.99
C GLU A 308 1.24 9.05 -22.11
N THR A 309 0.35 8.14 -21.77
CA THR A 309 -0.42 7.33 -22.73
C THR A 309 -1.23 8.23 -23.66
N ARG A 310 -1.94 9.22 -23.10
CA ARG A 310 -2.70 10.19 -23.89
C ARG A 310 -1.81 11.06 -24.79
N MET A 311 -0.65 11.49 -24.28
CA MET A 311 0.31 12.30 -25.06
C MET A 311 0.90 11.49 -26.21
N ARG A 312 1.31 10.25 -25.99
CA ARG A 312 1.80 9.34 -27.03
C ARG A 312 0.72 9.04 -28.08
N GLY A 313 -0.51 8.82 -27.66
CA GLY A 313 -1.66 8.64 -28.56
C GLY A 313 -1.91 9.87 -29.43
N LEU A 314 -1.86 11.08 -28.89
CA LEU A 314 -1.99 12.32 -29.65
C LEU A 314 -0.82 12.53 -30.62
N ALA A 315 0.41 12.20 -30.21
CA ALA A 315 1.58 12.28 -31.11
C ALA A 315 1.47 11.28 -32.27
N ALA A 316 1.00 10.07 -32.01
CA ALA A 316 0.81 9.03 -33.03
C ALA A 316 -0.37 9.31 -33.99
N SER A 317 -1.33 10.14 -33.58
CA SER A 317 -2.50 10.46 -34.42
C SER A 317 -2.16 11.34 -35.64
N HIS A 318 -0.95 11.89 -35.69
CA HIS A 318 -0.48 12.83 -36.75
C HIS A 318 -1.40 14.03 -36.98
N VAL A 319 -2.33 14.30 -36.05
CA VAL A 319 -3.23 15.46 -36.16
C VAL A 319 -2.49 16.69 -35.67
N ILE A 320 -2.12 17.57 -36.60
CA ILE A 320 -1.46 18.83 -36.28
C ILE A 320 -2.47 19.75 -35.59
N ARG A 321 -2.20 20.09 -34.36
CA ARG A 321 -2.97 21.02 -33.56
C ARG A 321 -2.04 22.07 -32.97
N ASP A 322 -2.59 23.23 -32.67
CA ASP A 322 -1.84 24.25 -31.94
C ASP A 322 -1.55 23.78 -30.50
N LYS A 323 -0.54 24.38 -29.90
CA LYS A 323 -0.06 24.04 -28.56
C LYS A 323 -1.15 24.15 -27.50
N ALA A 324 -2.03 25.15 -27.57
CA ALA A 324 -3.07 25.40 -26.63
C ALA A 324 -4.16 24.32 -26.70
N SER A 325 -4.58 23.93 -27.89
CA SER A 325 -5.55 22.86 -28.14
C SER A 325 -5.04 21.50 -27.63
N ILE A 326 -3.76 21.16 -27.84
CA ILE A 326 -3.16 19.93 -27.31
C ILE A 326 -3.15 19.97 -25.80
N ALA A 327 -2.73 21.07 -25.19
CA ALA A 327 -2.69 21.22 -23.74
C ALA A 327 -4.09 21.07 -23.14
N LYS A 328 -5.12 21.67 -23.75
CA LYS A 328 -6.52 21.52 -23.34
C LYS A 328 -6.99 20.07 -23.42
N LEU A 329 -6.67 19.35 -24.50
CA LEU A 329 -7.02 17.93 -24.65
C LEU A 329 -6.34 17.04 -23.58
N LEU A 330 -5.12 17.39 -23.19
CA LEU A 330 -4.38 16.67 -22.14
C LEU A 330 -4.78 17.09 -20.73
N GLY A 331 -5.57 18.17 -20.57
CA GLY A 331 -5.95 18.72 -19.29
C GLY A 331 -4.80 19.38 -18.52
N ILE A 332 -3.81 19.93 -19.24
CA ILE A 332 -2.63 20.59 -18.66
C ILE A 332 -2.49 22.04 -19.17
N ARG A 333 -1.69 22.84 -18.49
CA ARG A 333 -1.34 24.18 -18.96
C ARG A 333 -0.41 24.12 -20.17
N ALA A 334 -0.54 25.05 -21.11
CA ALA A 334 0.24 25.07 -22.34
C ALA A 334 1.75 25.24 -22.13
N ASP A 335 2.17 25.93 -21.05
CA ASP A 335 3.57 26.07 -20.67
C ASP A 335 4.18 24.74 -20.15
N ARG A 336 3.35 23.81 -19.71
CA ARG A 336 3.76 22.49 -19.20
C ARG A 336 3.90 21.43 -20.28
N LEU A 337 3.40 21.67 -21.49
CA LEU A 337 3.41 20.69 -22.57
C LEU A 337 4.83 20.23 -22.95
N LEU A 338 5.77 21.16 -23.14
CA LEU A 338 7.15 20.83 -23.48
C LEU A 338 7.91 20.10 -22.33
N PRO A 339 7.80 20.55 -21.06
CA PRO A 339 8.34 19.81 -19.95
C PRO A 339 7.86 18.36 -19.85
N TYR A 340 6.55 18.11 -20.03
CA TYR A 340 6.01 16.74 -20.03
C TYR A 340 6.48 15.93 -21.24
N ALA A 341 6.49 16.50 -22.42
CA ALA A 341 7.00 15.82 -23.62
C ALA A 341 8.46 15.39 -23.45
N LYS A 342 9.30 16.27 -22.89
CA LYS A 342 10.70 15.92 -22.55
C LYS A 342 10.78 14.81 -21.52
N ARG A 343 9.96 14.86 -20.48
CA ARG A 343 9.91 13.84 -19.44
C ARG A 343 9.54 12.46 -19.99
N PHE A 344 8.57 12.42 -20.90
CA PHE A 344 8.08 11.16 -21.48
C PHE A 344 8.88 10.71 -22.73
N GLY A 345 9.90 11.46 -23.14
CA GLY A 345 10.65 11.16 -24.34
C GLY A 345 9.83 11.27 -25.64
N VAL A 346 8.78 12.11 -25.64
CA VAL A 346 7.93 12.36 -26.79
C VAL A 346 8.45 13.59 -27.50
N ALA A 347 8.78 13.45 -28.79
CA ALA A 347 9.17 14.59 -29.62
C ALA A 347 8.02 15.61 -29.71
N PRO A 348 8.29 16.92 -29.69
CA PRO A 348 7.26 17.93 -29.90
C PRO A 348 6.52 17.71 -31.20
N PHE A 349 5.22 17.49 -31.15
CA PHE A 349 4.34 17.24 -32.30
C PHE A 349 3.38 18.40 -32.59
N TRP A 350 3.70 19.57 -32.05
CA TRP A 350 2.99 20.83 -32.26
C TRP A 350 3.93 21.86 -32.91
N PRO A 351 3.41 22.89 -33.63
CA PRO A 351 4.23 23.94 -34.23
C PRO A 351 5.08 24.66 -33.17
N GLN A 352 6.40 24.73 -33.41
CA GLN A 352 7.33 25.49 -32.57
C GLN A 352 7.32 26.98 -33.01
N SER A 353 7.13 27.88 -32.05
CA SER A 353 7.31 29.32 -32.32
C SER A 353 8.78 29.59 -32.61
N GLY A 354 9.12 29.92 -33.85
CA GLY A 354 10.48 30.30 -34.30
C GLY A 354 11.09 29.42 -35.38
N SER A 355 10.50 28.29 -35.74
CA SER A 355 10.92 27.55 -36.93
C SER A 355 10.30 28.20 -38.16
N GLN A 356 11.15 28.68 -39.08
CA GLN A 356 10.72 29.10 -40.40
C GLN A 356 9.74 28.07 -40.97
N LYS A 357 8.64 28.56 -41.49
CA LYS A 357 7.66 27.82 -42.27
C LYS A 357 8.37 26.96 -43.33
N GLN A 358 8.67 25.71 -43.02
CA GLN A 358 8.55 24.72 -44.07
C GLN A 358 7.06 24.53 -44.27
N VAL A 359 6.54 25.28 -45.20
CA VAL A 359 5.24 25.04 -45.80
C VAL A 359 5.36 23.66 -46.47
N GLN A 360 5.06 22.59 -45.77
CA GLN A 360 4.55 21.42 -46.45
C GLN A 360 3.26 21.91 -47.11
N GLU A 361 3.30 22.01 -48.42
CA GLU A 361 2.11 22.27 -49.25
C GLU A 361 1.05 21.26 -48.81
N ARG A 362 0.10 21.73 -48.01
CA ARG A 362 -1.10 20.97 -47.73
C ARG A 362 -1.86 20.93 -49.05
N GLN A 363 -1.78 19.82 -49.75
CA GLN A 363 -2.78 19.53 -50.77
C GLN A 363 -4.12 19.42 -50.05
N THR A 364 -4.86 20.49 -50.04
CA THR A 364 -6.24 20.53 -49.55
C THR A 364 -7.12 20.01 -50.68
N TYR A 365 -7.65 18.82 -50.47
CA TYR A 365 -8.70 18.30 -51.33
C TYR A 365 -10.05 18.75 -50.76
N THR A 366 -10.88 19.39 -51.54
CA THR A 366 -12.26 19.67 -51.18
C THR A 366 -13.11 18.51 -51.66
N VAL A 367 -13.74 17.81 -50.72
CA VAL A 367 -14.70 16.74 -51.00
C VAL A 367 -16.08 17.27 -50.68
N THR A 368 -16.96 17.29 -51.69
CA THR A 368 -18.37 17.64 -51.53
C THR A 368 -19.17 16.36 -51.33
N ILE A 369 -19.84 16.26 -50.19
CA ILE A 369 -20.72 15.12 -49.90
C ILE A 369 -22.16 15.62 -49.96
N HIS A 370 -22.98 14.98 -50.77
CA HIS A 370 -24.41 15.20 -50.82
C HIS A 370 -25.12 14.18 -49.94
N LEU A 371 -25.77 14.67 -48.91
CA LEU A 371 -26.54 13.84 -47.99
C LEU A 371 -28.02 13.86 -48.40
N SER A 372 -28.65 12.72 -48.38
CA SER A 372 -30.10 12.62 -48.41
C SER A 372 -30.74 13.24 -47.16
N PRO A 373 -32.02 13.59 -47.17
CA PRO A 373 -32.69 14.11 -45.97
C PRO A 373 -32.61 13.13 -44.74
N MET A 374 -32.59 11.86 -45.00
CA MET A 374 -32.51 10.82 -43.94
C MET A 374 -31.11 10.73 -43.32
N GLU A 375 -30.08 10.67 -44.19
CA GLU A 375 -28.66 10.68 -43.74
C GLU A 375 -28.29 11.96 -42.97
N ARG A 376 -28.93 13.08 -43.31
CA ARG A 376 -28.72 14.31 -42.58
C ARG A 376 -29.31 14.22 -41.16
N VAL A 377 -30.51 13.67 -41.00
CA VAL A 377 -31.12 13.46 -39.69
C VAL A 377 -30.29 12.52 -38.81
N GLU A 378 -29.79 11.44 -39.39
CA GLU A 378 -28.91 10.50 -38.68
C GLU A 378 -27.57 11.15 -38.25
N LEU A 379 -27.00 11.99 -39.14
CA LEU A 379 -25.77 12.72 -38.85
C LEU A 379 -26.01 13.79 -37.76
N ASP A 380 -27.13 14.50 -37.79
CA ASP A 380 -27.51 15.46 -36.75
C ASP A 380 -27.71 14.79 -35.38
N ALA A 381 -28.36 13.61 -35.35
CA ALA A 381 -28.54 12.83 -34.15
C ALA A 381 -27.17 12.37 -33.57
N PHE A 382 -26.31 11.82 -34.42
CA PHE A 382 -24.96 11.44 -34.03
C PHE A 382 -24.15 12.63 -33.50
N MET A 383 -24.20 13.78 -34.17
CA MET A 383 -23.52 14.99 -33.73
C MET A 383 -24.01 15.45 -32.34
N SER A 384 -25.32 15.37 -32.12
CA SER A 384 -25.93 15.73 -30.84
C SER A 384 -25.45 14.79 -29.71
N GLU A 385 -25.45 13.48 -29.96
CA GLU A 385 -24.97 12.49 -28.98
C GLU A 385 -23.47 12.66 -28.65
N GLN A 386 -22.66 12.99 -29.63
CA GLN A 386 -21.21 13.14 -29.49
C GLN A 386 -20.78 14.55 -29.10
N GLY A 387 -21.69 15.49 -28.92
CA GLY A 387 -21.39 16.88 -28.58
C GLY A 387 -20.60 17.62 -29.67
N MET A 388 -20.79 17.28 -30.96
CA MET A 388 -20.04 17.83 -32.09
C MET A 388 -20.76 19.06 -32.67
N GLY A 389 -20.11 20.22 -32.64
CA GLY A 389 -20.70 21.47 -33.11
C GLY A 389 -20.55 21.77 -34.61
N ALA A 390 -19.94 20.86 -35.42
CA ALA A 390 -19.72 21.10 -36.87
C ALA A 390 -19.73 19.80 -37.68
N TYR A 391 -20.42 19.81 -38.82
CA TYR A 391 -20.50 18.67 -39.75
C TYR A 391 -19.12 18.16 -40.20
N SER A 392 -18.16 19.08 -40.39
CA SER A 392 -16.79 18.72 -40.76
C SER A 392 -16.10 17.84 -39.74
N HIS A 393 -16.45 17.93 -38.45
CA HIS A 393 -15.91 17.10 -37.41
C HIS A 393 -16.51 15.69 -37.44
N ALA A 394 -17.82 15.59 -37.66
CA ALA A 394 -18.51 14.30 -37.75
C ALA A 394 -18.05 13.54 -39.03
N LEU A 395 -17.98 14.20 -40.16
CA LEU A 395 -17.49 13.60 -41.40
C LEU A 395 -16.03 13.13 -41.30
N ARG A 396 -15.18 13.87 -40.60
CA ARG A 396 -13.80 13.46 -40.34
C ARG A 396 -13.75 12.24 -39.43
N TYR A 397 -14.59 12.18 -38.43
CA TYR A 397 -14.70 11.01 -37.54
C TYR A 397 -15.07 9.75 -38.33
N PHE A 398 -16.07 9.82 -39.21
CA PHE A 398 -16.46 8.68 -40.04
C PHE A 398 -15.38 8.30 -41.05
N MET A 399 -14.69 9.27 -41.62
CA MET A 399 -13.57 9.02 -42.55
C MET A 399 -12.42 8.31 -41.83
N GLU A 400 -12.04 8.77 -40.60
CA GLU A 400 -10.98 8.15 -39.82
C GLU A 400 -11.38 6.72 -39.36
N ALA A 401 -12.64 6.52 -38.96
CA ALA A 401 -13.16 5.22 -38.61
C ALA A 401 -13.18 4.27 -39.81
N GLY A 402 -13.60 4.75 -40.98
CA GLY A 402 -13.61 3.98 -42.25
C GLY A 402 -12.19 3.60 -42.68
N LEU A 403 -11.24 4.54 -42.66
CA LEU A 403 -9.83 4.27 -42.96
C LEU A 403 -9.18 3.28 -42.01
N ARG A 404 -9.54 3.32 -40.72
CA ARG A 404 -9.09 2.34 -39.72
C ARG A 404 -9.59 0.96 -40.10
N ARG A 405 -10.90 0.84 -40.36
CA ARG A 405 -11.54 -0.44 -40.72
C ARG A 405 -10.96 -1.03 -42.02
N TRP A 406 -10.68 -0.18 -42.99
CA TRP A 406 -10.02 -0.57 -44.23
C TRP A 406 -8.60 -1.10 -44.02
N ARG A 407 -7.80 -0.46 -43.17
CA ARG A 407 -6.43 -0.90 -42.83
C ARG A 407 -6.43 -2.24 -42.07
N GLU A 408 -7.46 -2.50 -41.30
CA GLU A 408 -7.66 -3.75 -40.54
C GLU A 408 -8.24 -4.89 -41.41
N GLY A 409 -8.40 -4.69 -42.69
CA GLY A 409 -8.91 -5.71 -43.64
C GLY A 409 -10.41 -5.95 -43.55
N GLY A 410 -11.15 -5.04 -42.94
CA GLY A 410 -12.57 -5.19 -42.63
C GLY A 410 -13.54 -4.40 -43.52
N TRP A 411 -13.18 -4.10 -44.75
CA TRP A 411 -14.11 -3.47 -45.70
C TRP A 411 -14.92 -4.55 -46.42
N PRO A 412 -16.26 -4.39 -46.62
CA PRO A 412 -17.10 -5.33 -47.31
C PRO A 412 -16.77 -5.41 -48.78
#